data_00f783faf90acd00aeb4d28b12de1cbf
#
_entry.id   00f783faf90acd00aeb4d28b12de1cbf
#
_cell.length_a   1.000
_cell.length_b   1.000
_cell.length_c   1.000
_cell.angle_alpha   90.00
_cell.angle_beta   90.00
_cell.angle_gamma   90.00
#
_symmetry.space_group_name_H-M   'P 1'
#
loop_
_entity.id
_entity.type
_entity.pdbx_description
1 polymer ?
#
loop_
_entity_poly.entity_id
_entity_poly.type
_entity_poly.pdbx_seq_one_letter_code
_entity_poly.pdbx_strand_id
1 'polypeptide(L)'
;MQMPHFHRTHPLRTLLAAGLVLLSAVFAEDFFSGRGGQAPSYAEQPPLVTIEKESVPLAQLPETVQVRMPEASGKVVYSGKSAVIDASNTSQGYVMVKYTGASSKVKLQISGSNRIVYTYDLHKGSYDTFPLTSGDGNYQLNLYEHVRDSQYSLAMNQTISVKLASSLLPYLYPNQYVNYSAGSQTVAKGAQLAAGAENQLTIVQNIYTYVVSHITYDTQKANTVTSGYLPVVDNILSSGKGICFDYAAVMAAMLRTQNIPTRLEVGYASGGIYHAWVSVYLEQQGWVNGIIYFDGKTWKLMDPTFASSARSSDSIMKFIGNGSNYSTKYVY
;
A
#
# COMPACT_ATOMS: atom_id res chain seq x y z
N MET A 1 -25.49 79.36 -24.79
CA MET A 1 -24.30 79.10 -24.01
C MET A 1 -24.42 77.76 -23.36
N GLN A 2 -23.95 76.74 -24.05
CA GLN A 2 -24.10 75.32 -23.68
C GLN A 2 -22.80 74.80 -23.01
N MET A 3 -22.92 74.18 -21.83
CA MET A 3 -21.80 73.54 -21.14
C MET A 3 -21.64 72.12 -21.64
N PRO A 4 -20.41 71.62 -21.76
CA PRO A 4 -20.17 70.26 -22.21
C PRO A 4 -20.24 69.25 -21.05
N HIS A 5 -20.88 68.10 -21.30
CA HIS A 5 -20.93 66.96 -20.42
C HIS A 5 -19.57 66.27 -20.39
N PHE A 6 -18.97 66.09 -19.18
CA PHE A 6 -17.83 65.24 -18.92
C PHE A 6 -18.29 63.81 -18.72
N HIS A 7 -17.98 62.96 -19.64
CA HIS A 7 -18.05 61.49 -19.45
C HIS A 7 -16.89 61.02 -18.58
N ARG A 8 -17.17 60.60 -17.37
CA ARG A 8 -16.24 59.83 -16.55
C ARG A 8 -16.25 58.37 -16.99
N THR A 9 -15.18 57.96 -17.64
CA THR A 9 -14.89 56.53 -17.88
C THR A 9 -14.33 55.92 -16.61
N HIS A 10 -15.06 55.01 -15.98
CA HIS A 10 -14.56 54.16 -14.92
C HIS A 10 -13.71 53.05 -15.54
N PRO A 11 -12.49 52.77 -15.06
CA PRO A 11 -11.77 51.58 -15.48
C PRO A 11 -12.41 50.36 -14.84
N LEU A 12 -12.89 49.45 -15.66
CA LEU A 12 -13.26 48.08 -15.28
C LEU A 12 -12.06 47.41 -14.61
N ARG A 13 -12.06 47.32 -13.29
CA ARG A 13 -11.19 46.39 -12.58
C ARG A 13 -11.67 44.98 -12.88
N THR A 14 -10.98 44.30 -13.77
CA THR A 14 -11.11 42.86 -13.97
C THR A 14 -10.64 42.15 -12.70
N LEU A 15 -11.57 41.85 -11.82
CA LEU A 15 -11.36 40.88 -10.76
C LEU A 15 -11.18 39.53 -11.42
N LEU A 16 -9.93 39.07 -11.55
CA LEU A 16 -9.60 37.68 -11.73
C LEU A 16 -10.11 36.97 -10.47
N ALA A 17 -11.32 36.45 -10.54
CA ALA A 17 -11.83 35.45 -9.61
C ALA A 17 -10.96 34.22 -9.80
N ALA A 18 -9.93 34.08 -8.96
CA ALA A 18 -9.29 32.77 -8.74
C ALA A 18 -10.40 31.83 -8.27
N GLY A 19 -10.88 30.98 -9.17
CA GLY A 19 -11.91 29.99 -8.86
C GLY A 19 -11.40 29.07 -7.78
N LEU A 20 -11.82 29.29 -6.56
CA LEU A 20 -11.66 28.36 -5.45
C LEU A 20 -12.57 27.19 -5.76
N VAL A 21 -12.04 26.16 -6.43
CA VAL A 21 -12.74 24.88 -6.60
C VAL A 21 -12.74 24.22 -5.23
N LEU A 22 -13.76 24.50 -4.45
CA LEU A 22 -14.08 23.75 -3.23
C LEU A 22 -14.57 22.37 -3.68
N LEU A 23 -13.65 21.44 -3.95
CA LEU A 23 -13.99 20.04 -3.98
C LEU A 23 -14.27 19.64 -2.53
N SER A 24 -15.53 19.46 -2.19
CA SER A 24 -15.93 18.63 -1.06
C SER A 24 -15.59 17.18 -1.45
N ALA A 25 -14.30 16.84 -1.40
CA ALA A 25 -13.86 15.48 -1.50
C ALA A 25 -14.39 14.78 -0.25
N VAL A 26 -15.45 13.99 -0.42
CA VAL A 26 -15.81 12.94 0.53
C VAL A 26 -14.64 11.97 0.47
N PHE A 27 -13.64 12.23 1.29
CA PHE A 27 -12.59 11.26 1.55
C PHE A 27 -13.32 10.12 2.24
N ALA A 28 -13.32 8.94 1.62
CA ALA A 28 -13.86 7.76 2.24
C ALA A 28 -13.11 7.56 3.57
N GLU A 29 -13.73 8.01 4.66
CA GLU A 29 -13.27 7.80 6.03
C GLU A 29 -13.49 6.34 6.47
N ASP A 30 -13.54 5.41 5.49
CA ASP A 30 -13.96 4.04 5.70
C ASP A 30 -12.87 3.13 6.24
N PHE A 31 -11.73 3.67 6.69
CA PHE A 31 -10.65 2.78 7.08
C PHE A 31 -10.95 1.93 8.33
N PHE A 32 -11.86 2.33 9.23
CA PHE A 32 -12.13 1.57 10.46
C PHE A 32 -13.50 1.83 11.12
N SER A 33 -14.55 2.18 10.41
CA SER A 33 -15.91 2.23 11.00
C SER A 33 -16.62 0.87 10.92
N GLY A 34 -15.90 -0.22 11.16
CA GLY A 34 -16.48 -1.55 11.26
C GLY A 34 -17.05 -1.77 12.66
N ARG A 35 -18.38 -1.70 12.81
CA ARG A 35 -19.07 -2.25 13.97
C ARG A 35 -18.69 -3.72 14.13
N GLY A 36 -18.31 -4.12 15.35
CA GLY A 36 -18.01 -5.51 15.70
C GLY A 36 -19.10 -6.46 15.22
N GLY A 37 -18.85 -7.14 14.12
CA GLY A 37 -19.69 -8.19 13.59
C GLY A 37 -19.23 -9.53 14.15
N GLN A 38 -20.18 -10.30 14.71
CA GLN A 38 -19.98 -11.73 15.00
C GLN A 38 -19.48 -12.46 13.77
N ALA A 39 -18.59 -13.42 13.94
CA ALA A 39 -18.09 -14.28 12.88
C ALA A 39 -19.28 -14.92 12.11
N PRO A 40 -19.31 -14.85 10.77
CA PRO A 40 -20.43 -15.37 10.00
C PRO A 40 -20.47 -16.92 10.05
N SER A 41 -21.69 -17.46 10.08
CA SER A 41 -21.95 -18.91 9.92
C SER A 41 -21.82 -19.29 8.45
N TYR A 42 -21.05 -20.34 8.16
CA TYR A 42 -20.65 -20.74 6.81
C TYR A 42 -21.62 -21.75 6.19
N ALA A 43 -22.05 -21.49 4.95
CA ALA A 43 -22.73 -22.44 4.08
C ALA A 43 -21.88 -22.74 2.84
N GLU A 44 -21.78 -24.02 2.52
CA GLU A 44 -21.29 -24.72 1.33
C GLU A 44 -20.05 -24.23 0.53
N GLN A 45 -19.20 -25.21 0.17
CA GLN A 45 -17.85 -25.11 -0.36
C GLN A 45 -17.78 -25.15 -1.89
N PRO A 46 -16.87 -24.37 -2.54
CA PRO A 46 -16.38 -24.68 -3.89
C PRO A 46 -15.11 -25.55 -3.87
N PRO A 47 -14.75 -26.21 -4.98
CA PRO A 47 -13.72 -27.22 -5.02
C PRO A 47 -12.29 -26.65 -4.90
N LEU A 48 -11.42 -27.44 -4.29
CA LEU A 48 -9.97 -27.19 -4.19
C LEU A 48 -9.33 -27.23 -5.59
N VAL A 49 -8.58 -26.19 -5.94
CA VAL A 49 -7.72 -26.22 -7.12
C VAL A 49 -6.44 -26.97 -6.76
N THR A 50 -6.29 -28.16 -7.31
CA THR A 50 -5.07 -28.96 -7.21
C THR A 50 -4.13 -28.55 -8.35
N ILE A 51 -2.95 -28.03 -8.03
CA ILE A 51 -1.88 -27.79 -9.01
C ILE A 51 -0.92 -28.98 -8.91
N GLU A 52 -0.83 -29.77 -9.98
CA GLU A 52 0.11 -30.87 -10.08
C GLU A 52 1.55 -30.36 -10.18
N LYS A 53 2.46 -31.08 -9.52
CA LYS A 53 3.87 -30.74 -9.38
C LYS A 53 4.64 -31.15 -10.64
N GLU A 54 4.98 -30.22 -11.52
CA GLU A 54 6.11 -30.42 -12.44
C GLU A 54 7.41 -30.06 -11.71
N SER A 55 8.38 -30.96 -11.78
CA SER A 55 9.72 -30.74 -11.23
C SER A 55 10.51 -29.81 -12.14
N VAL A 56 10.52 -28.52 -11.83
CA VAL A 56 11.34 -27.51 -12.52
C VAL A 56 12.64 -27.31 -11.73
N PRO A 57 13.80 -27.12 -12.41
CA PRO A 57 15.08 -26.90 -11.74
C PRO A 57 15.02 -25.67 -10.82
N LEU A 58 15.50 -25.83 -9.60
CA LEU A 58 15.60 -24.75 -8.61
C LEU A 58 16.52 -23.64 -9.13
N ALA A 59 15.99 -22.43 -9.32
CA ALA A 59 16.82 -21.26 -9.49
C ALA A 59 17.56 -21.01 -8.17
N GLN A 60 18.90 -20.98 -8.20
CA GLN A 60 19.71 -20.67 -7.03
C GLN A 60 19.42 -19.23 -6.58
N LEU A 61 19.12 -19.10 -5.29
CA LEU A 61 18.95 -17.78 -4.68
C LEU A 61 20.31 -17.05 -4.67
N PRO A 62 20.34 -15.73 -4.89
CA PRO A 62 21.59 -14.97 -4.79
C PRO A 62 22.15 -15.05 -3.36
N GLU A 63 23.47 -15.21 -3.23
CA GLU A 63 24.16 -15.30 -1.93
C GLU A 63 23.90 -14.09 -1.02
N THR A 64 23.67 -12.92 -1.63
CA THR A 64 23.32 -11.68 -0.91
C THR A 64 22.20 -10.95 -1.62
N VAL A 65 21.16 -10.57 -0.88
CA VAL A 65 20.06 -9.76 -1.41
C VAL A 65 20.28 -8.30 -1.00
N GLN A 66 20.39 -7.42 -2.00
CA GLN A 66 20.49 -6.00 -1.74
C GLN A 66 19.11 -5.41 -1.47
N VAL A 67 18.93 -4.83 -0.28
CA VAL A 67 17.70 -4.13 0.10
C VAL A 67 17.51 -2.90 -0.77
N ARG A 68 16.39 -2.84 -1.51
CA ARG A 68 16.08 -1.70 -2.37
C ARG A 68 15.55 -0.55 -1.53
N MET A 69 16.18 0.61 -1.66
CA MET A 69 15.74 1.84 -1.01
C MET A 69 15.38 2.89 -2.04
N PRO A 70 14.29 3.65 -1.85
CA PRO A 70 13.92 4.72 -2.76
C PRO A 70 14.87 5.92 -2.60
N GLU A 71 15.10 6.62 -3.71
CA GLU A 71 15.96 7.80 -3.77
C GLU A 71 15.26 8.93 -4.53
N ALA A 72 15.29 10.14 -3.97
CA ALA A 72 14.89 11.36 -4.67
C ALA A 72 16.13 11.92 -5.40
N SER A 73 16.43 11.39 -6.59
CA SER A 73 17.69 11.67 -7.29
C SER A 73 17.75 13.04 -7.98
N GLY A 74 16.65 13.79 -8.02
CA GLY A 74 16.61 15.16 -8.51
C GLY A 74 16.74 15.32 -10.04
N LYS A 75 16.65 14.25 -10.82
CA LYS A 75 16.80 14.30 -12.30
C LYS A 75 15.55 14.81 -13.01
N VAL A 76 14.39 14.43 -12.52
CA VAL A 76 13.08 14.86 -13.01
C VAL A 76 12.26 15.37 -11.84
N VAL A 77 12.18 16.69 -11.69
CA VAL A 77 11.58 17.32 -10.52
C VAL A 77 10.53 18.33 -10.96
N TYR A 78 9.37 18.29 -10.32
CA TYR A 78 8.31 19.28 -10.46
C TYR A 78 8.15 20.01 -9.13
N SER A 79 8.38 21.31 -9.15
CA SER A 79 8.30 22.17 -7.96
C SER A 79 7.06 23.05 -8.00
N GLY A 80 6.24 22.98 -6.97
CA GLY A 80 5.14 23.89 -6.70
C GLY A 80 5.50 24.86 -5.57
N LYS A 81 4.53 25.69 -5.16
CA LYS A 81 4.70 26.65 -4.07
C LYS A 81 4.97 25.97 -2.71
N SER A 82 4.35 24.84 -2.46
CA SER A 82 4.39 24.14 -1.17
C SER A 82 4.76 22.68 -1.25
N ALA A 83 5.15 22.17 -2.42
CA ALA A 83 5.56 20.78 -2.57
C ALA A 83 6.56 20.60 -3.72
N VAL A 84 7.32 19.52 -3.61
CA VAL A 84 8.25 19.06 -4.64
C VAL A 84 7.93 17.59 -4.94
N ILE A 85 7.76 17.27 -6.22
CA ILE A 85 7.55 15.92 -6.74
C ILE A 85 8.83 15.50 -7.46
N ASP A 86 9.52 14.49 -6.97
CA ASP A 86 10.63 13.84 -7.65
C ASP A 86 10.13 12.60 -8.39
N ALA A 87 10.07 12.71 -9.72
CA ALA A 87 9.62 11.66 -10.64
C ALA A 87 10.79 10.97 -11.35
N SER A 88 12.01 11.12 -10.84
CA SER A 88 13.24 10.61 -11.48
C SER A 88 13.27 9.09 -11.62
N ASN A 89 12.62 8.39 -10.71
CA ASN A 89 12.67 6.95 -10.60
C ASN A 89 11.32 6.26 -10.90
N THR A 90 10.48 6.88 -11.72
CA THR A 90 9.17 6.31 -12.09
C THR A 90 9.28 4.96 -12.80
N SER A 91 10.35 4.71 -13.56
CA SER A 91 10.64 3.41 -14.16
C SER A 91 10.90 2.31 -13.12
N GLN A 92 11.29 2.68 -11.90
CA GLN A 92 11.44 1.78 -10.75
C GLN A 92 10.14 1.56 -9.98
N GLY A 93 9.04 2.18 -10.43
CA GLY A 93 7.71 1.95 -9.88
C GLY A 93 7.34 2.82 -8.68
N TYR A 94 8.02 3.95 -8.46
CA TYR A 94 7.67 4.89 -7.41
C TYR A 94 7.89 6.34 -7.82
N VAL A 95 7.24 7.22 -7.08
CA VAL A 95 7.44 8.67 -7.08
C VAL A 95 7.66 9.13 -5.64
N MET A 96 8.46 10.17 -5.44
CA MET A 96 8.70 10.72 -4.11
C MET A 96 8.16 12.15 -4.04
N VAL A 97 7.45 12.47 -2.96
CA VAL A 97 6.85 13.79 -2.77
C VAL A 97 7.25 14.35 -1.43
N LYS A 98 7.68 15.61 -1.43
CA LYS A 98 8.04 16.36 -0.22
C LYS A 98 7.12 17.57 -0.09
N TYR A 99 6.45 17.68 1.04
CA TYR A 99 5.67 18.87 1.37
C TYR A 99 6.51 19.89 2.17
N THR A 100 6.51 21.13 1.72
CA THR A 100 7.29 22.22 2.31
C THR A 100 6.43 23.39 2.78
N GLY A 101 5.10 23.31 2.60
CA GLY A 101 4.15 24.34 2.98
C GLY A 101 3.88 24.45 4.48
N ALA A 102 2.90 25.27 4.83
CA ALA A 102 2.56 25.59 6.21
C ALA A 102 1.45 24.70 6.80
N SER A 103 0.58 24.07 5.97
CA SER A 103 -0.55 23.28 6.46
C SER A 103 -0.08 22.07 7.27
N SER A 104 -0.77 21.77 8.37
CA SER A 104 -0.51 20.60 9.20
C SER A 104 -1.19 19.34 8.69
N LYS A 105 -2.17 19.46 7.80
CA LYS A 105 -2.90 18.33 7.19
C LYS A 105 -2.88 18.49 5.68
N VAL A 106 -2.24 17.55 5.01
CA VAL A 106 -2.04 17.57 3.56
C VAL A 106 -2.38 16.20 3.01
N LYS A 107 -3.18 16.17 1.95
CA LYS A 107 -3.53 14.95 1.23
C LYS A 107 -2.88 14.94 -0.14
N LEU A 108 -2.32 13.82 -0.52
CA LEU A 108 -1.89 13.54 -1.87
C LEU A 108 -2.83 12.50 -2.48
N GLN A 109 -3.40 12.82 -3.63
CA GLN A 109 -4.13 11.85 -4.44
C GLN A 109 -3.28 11.46 -5.65
N ILE A 110 -3.18 10.16 -5.89
CA ILE A 110 -2.52 9.59 -7.07
C ILE A 110 -3.54 8.71 -7.78
N SER A 111 -3.74 8.96 -9.08
CA SER A 111 -4.55 8.11 -9.96
C SER A 111 -3.82 7.81 -11.25
N GLY A 112 -3.90 6.57 -11.71
CA GLY A 112 -3.28 6.10 -12.95
C GLY A 112 -4.33 5.56 -13.92
N SER A 113 -3.89 4.70 -14.85
CA SER A 113 -4.71 4.13 -15.92
C SER A 113 -5.90 3.28 -15.42
N ASN A 114 -5.78 2.65 -14.25
CA ASN A 114 -6.85 1.86 -13.63
C ASN A 114 -7.99 2.70 -13.01
N ARG A 115 -7.85 4.03 -13.01
CA ARG A 115 -8.81 5.00 -12.44
C ARG A 115 -9.07 4.87 -10.94
N ILE A 116 -8.31 4.05 -10.23
CA ILE A 116 -8.36 4.00 -8.78
C ILE A 116 -7.66 5.23 -8.24
N VAL A 117 -8.31 5.95 -7.32
CA VAL A 117 -7.72 7.12 -6.65
C VAL A 117 -7.17 6.67 -5.32
N TYR A 118 -5.85 6.71 -5.19
CA TYR A 118 -5.13 6.47 -3.95
C TYR A 118 -4.98 7.79 -3.20
N THR A 119 -5.38 7.83 -1.94
CA THR A 119 -5.27 9.03 -1.10
C THR A 119 -4.32 8.75 0.06
N TYR A 120 -3.31 9.59 0.20
CA TYR A 120 -2.27 9.49 1.20
C TYR A 120 -2.21 10.75 2.06
N ASP A 121 -1.81 10.61 3.32
CA ASP A 121 -1.38 11.74 4.14
C ASP A 121 0.11 12.02 3.87
N LEU A 122 0.46 13.30 3.68
CA LEU A 122 1.85 13.71 3.48
C LEU A 122 2.47 14.19 4.79
N HIS A 123 3.70 13.72 5.06
CA HIS A 123 4.51 14.23 6.13
C HIS A 123 5.23 15.51 5.70
N LYS A 124 5.38 16.44 6.65
CA LYS A 124 6.06 17.71 6.37
C LYS A 124 7.58 17.54 6.46
N GLY A 125 8.29 18.09 5.49
CA GLY A 125 9.74 18.30 5.54
C GLY A 125 10.61 17.17 4.99
N SER A 126 10.10 15.95 4.88
CA SER A 126 10.79 14.79 4.28
C SER A 126 10.14 14.35 2.99
N TYR A 127 10.86 13.58 2.18
CA TYR A 127 10.25 12.87 1.07
C TYR A 127 9.51 11.62 1.57
N ASP A 128 8.27 11.49 1.16
CA ASP A 128 7.50 10.25 1.25
C ASP A 128 7.51 9.52 -0.10
N THR A 129 7.49 8.20 -0.09
CA THR A 129 7.53 7.34 -1.28
C THR A 129 6.15 6.75 -1.56
N PHE A 130 5.70 6.86 -2.81
CA PHE A 130 4.40 6.39 -3.27
C PHE A 130 4.56 5.43 -4.44
N PRO A 131 3.99 4.21 -4.35
CA PRO A 131 4.10 3.22 -5.39
C PRO A 131 3.19 3.54 -6.58
N LEU A 132 3.66 3.24 -7.79
CA LEU A 132 2.95 3.45 -9.06
C LEU A 132 2.35 2.12 -9.54
N THR A 133 1.26 1.69 -8.91
CA THR A 133 0.69 0.34 -9.05
C THR A 133 -0.33 0.17 -10.17
N SER A 134 -0.64 1.25 -10.92
CA SER A 134 -1.58 1.20 -12.06
C SER A 134 -0.93 0.80 -13.40
N GLY A 135 0.34 0.37 -13.38
CA GLY A 135 1.10 0.01 -14.58
C GLY A 135 1.59 1.21 -15.40
N ASP A 136 1.87 1.00 -16.67
CA ASP A 136 2.30 2.04 -17.60
C ASP A 136 1.18 3.04 -17.89
N GLY A 137 1.54 4.28 -18.16
CA GLY A 137 0.61 5.33 -18.57
C GLY A 137 0.77 6.65 -17.82
N ASN A 138 -0.21 7.51 -17.94
CA ASN A 138 -0.20 8.79 -17.27
C ASN A 138 -0.79 8.65 -15.86
N TYR A 139 -0.08 9.25 -14.91
CA TYR A 139 -0.52 9.38 -13.53
C TYR A 139 -0.78 10.82 -13.21
N GLN A 140 -1.87 11.10 -12.54
CA GLN A 140 -2.21 12.41 -12.03
C GLN A 140 -1.96 12.45 -10.52
N LEU A 141 -1.16 13.43 -10.09
CA LEU A 141 -0.84 13.71 -8.70
C LEU A 141 -1.50 15.02 -8.32
N ASN A 142 -2.41 14.98 -7.35
CA ASN A 142 -3.11 16.14 -6.83
C ASN A 142 -2.79 16.30 -5.35
N LEU A 143 -2.19 17.42 -4.98
CA LEU A 143 -1.88 17.76 -3.60
C LEU A 143 -2.92 18.75 -3.08
N TYR A 144 -3.49 18.46 -1.91
CA TYR A 144 -4.51 19.26 -1.28
C TYR A 144 -4.08 19.68 0.12
N GLU A 145 -4.23 20.97 0.42
CA GLU A 145 -4.02 21.52 1.75
C GLU A 145 -5.35 21.68 2.48
N HIS A 146 -5.38 21.30 3.76
CA HIS A 146 -6.54 21.47 4.60
C HIS A 146 -6.85 22.95 4.81
N VAL A 147 -8.13 23.31 4.70
CA VAL A 147 -8.63 24.70 4.90
C VAL A 147 -9.39 24.76 6.23
N ARG A 148 -10.48 24.00 6.35
CA ARG A 148 -11.31 23.89 7.57
C ARG A 148 -12.19 22.65 7.51
N ASP A 149 -12.57 22.12 8.62
CA ASP A 149 -13.43 20.93 8.75
C ASP A 149 -12.95 19.78 7.87
N SER A 150 -13.74 19.33 6.90
CA SER A 150 -13.39 18.34 5.87
C SER A 150 -12.99 18.97 4.53
N GLN A 151 -12.80 20.30 4.47
CA GLN A 151 -12.52 21.01 3.23
C GLN A 151 -11.02 21.12 2.96
N TYR A 152 -10.64 20.85 1.72
CA TYR A 152 -9.28 20.95 1.23
C TYR A 152 -9.25 21.79 -0.05
N SER A 153 -8.17 22.53 -0.25
CA SER A 153 -7.90 23.29 -1.48
C SER A 153 -6.77 22.63 -2.26
N LEU A 154 -6.90 22.61 -3.60
CA LEU A 154 -5.85 22.12 -4.48
C LEU A 154 -4.65 23.06 -4.42
N ALA A 155 -3.52 22.56 -3.97
CA ALA A 155 -2.25 23.31 -3.86
C ALA A 155 -1.30 23.02 -5.02
N MET A 156 -1.30 21.80 -5.55
CA MET A 156 -0.49 21.40 -6.70
C MET A 156 -1.19 20.30 -7.49
N ASN A 157 -1.10 20.38 -8.81
CA ASN A 157 -1.52 19.35 -9.76
C ASN A 157 -0.38 19.06 -10.71
N GLN A 158 -0.03 17.77 -10.87
CA GLN A 158 1.01 17.34 -11.81
C GLN A 158 0.62 16.04 -12.49
N THR A 159 0.75 16.00 -13.80
CA THR A 159 0.68 14.75 -14.58
C THR A 159 2.09 14.28 -14.90
N ILE A 160 2.35 13.00 -14.67
CA ILE A 160 3.63 12.35 -15.02
C ILE A 160 3.34 11.16 -15.94
N SER A 161 4.22 10.94 -16.92
CA SER A 161 4.17 9.75 -17.77
C SER A 161 5.09 8.67 -17.19
N VAL A 162 4.57 7.47 -17.03
CA VAL A 162 5.25 6.35 -16.40
C VAL A 162 5.40 5.21 -17.42
N LYS A 163 6.63 4.72 -17.54
CA LYS A 163 6.99 3.50 -18.24
C LYS A 163 7.82 2.64 -17.26
N LEU A 164 7.22 1.61 -16.73
CA LEU A 164 7.87 0.72 -15.76
C LEU A 164 8.93 -0.14 -16.45
N ALA A 165 10.10 -0.28 -15.85
CA ALA A 165 11.10 -1.24 -16.30
C ALA A 165 10.63 -2.69 -16.05
N SER A 166 9.83 -2.90 -15.00
CA SER A 166 9.08 -4.15 -14.74
C SER A 166 7.83 -3.84 -13.93
N SER A 167 6.73 -4.53 -14.23
CA SER A 167 5.48 -4.43 -13.46
C SER A 167 5.60 -4.92 -12.01
N LEU A 168 6.70 -5.55 -11.65
CA LEU A 168 6.98 -6.07 -10.31
C LEU A 168 7.69 -5.04 -9.41
N LEU A 169 8.36 -4.04 -9.99
CA LEU A 169 9.17 -3.08 -9.25
C LEU A 169 8.41 -2.25 -8.21
N PRO A 170 7.15 -1.80 -8.45
CA PRO A 170 6.39 -1.08 -7.43
C PRO A 170 6.24 -1.85 -6.10
N TYR A 171 6.40 -3.17 -6.14
CA TYR A 171 6.19 -4.09 -5.01
C TYR A 171 7.49 -4.58 -4.37
N LEU A 172 8.60 -3.89 -4.64
CA LEU A 172 9.94 -4.19 -4.09
C LEU A 172 10.50 -3.05 -3.23
N TYR A 173 9.88 -1.87 -3.26
CA TYR A 173 10.33 -0.71 -2.51
C TYR A 173 9.47 -0.47 -1.27
N PRO A 174 10.03 0.14 -0.20
CA PRO A 174 9.22 0.63 0.90
C PRO A 174 8.31 1.78 0.45
N ASN A 175 7.19 1.90 1.13
CA ASN A 175 6.24 3.00 0.99
C ASN A 175 5.60 3.30 2.36
N GLN A 176 4.64 4.23 2.45
CA GLN A 176 4.02 4.58 3.74
C GLN A 176 3.40 3.39 4.47
N TYR A 177 2.85 2.41 3.75
CA TYR A 177 2.15 1.25 4.33
C TYR A 177 3.08 0.05 4.60
N VAL A 178 4.20 -0.01 3.89
CA VAL A 178 5.24 -1.03 4.08
C VAL A 178 6.54 -0.27 4.33
N ASN A 179 6.62 0.36 5.50
CA ASN A 179 7.69 1.30 5.82
C ASN A 179 8.85 0.61 6.55
N TYR A 180 9.99 0.51 5.87
CA TYR A 180 11.24 0.00 6.43
C TYR A 180 12.44 0.79 5.88
N SER A 181 13.54 0.72 6.58
CA SER A 181 14.87 1.18 6.14
C SER A 181 15.83 0.00 6.09
N ALA A 182 17.00 0.18 5.48
CA ALA A 182 18.01 -0.87 5.45
C ALA A 182 18.48 -1.31 6.86
N GLY A 183 18.37 -0.42 7.86
CA GLY A 183 18.71 -0.71 9.26
C GLY A 183 17.56 -1.22 10.12
N SER A 184 16.37 -1.44 9.57
CA SER A 184 15.22 -1.94 10.32
C SER A 184 15.44 -3.34 10.87
N GLN A 185 14.97 -3.60 12.10
CA GLN A 185 15.01 -4.94 12.72
C GLN A 185 14.18 -5.95 11.91
N THR A 186 13.08 -5.50 11.32
CA THR A 186 12.24 -6.30 10.42
C THR A 186 13.01 -6.79 9.19
N VAL A 187 13.90 -5.95 8.64
CA VAL A 187 14.79 -6.32 7.52
C VAL A 187 15.80 -7.39 7.97
N ALA A 188 16.47 -7.18 9.10
CA ALA A 188 17.41 -8.15 9.65
C ALA A 188 16.74 -9.50 9.96
N LYS A 189 15.51 -9.48 10.50
CA LYS A 189 14.73 -10.69 10.77
C LYS A 189 14.35 -11.40 9.46
N GLY A 190 13.92 -10.69 8.43
CA GLY A 190 13.63 -11.25 7.12
C GLY A 190 14.84 -11.98 6.53
N ALA A 191 16.03 -11.35 6.58
CA ALA A 191 17.27 -11.96 6.13
C ALA A 191 17.64 -13.22 6.94
N GLN A 192 17.47 -13.19 8.26
CA GLN A 192 17.67 -14.36 9.12
C GLN A 192 16.77 -15.54 8.73
N LEU A 193 15.49 -15.27 8.45
CA LEU A 193 14.50 -16.29 8.08
C LEU A 193 14.72 -16.85 6.67
N ALA A 194 15.34 -16.06 5.80
CA ALA A 194 15.69 -16.47 4.43
C ALA A 194 17.01 -17.26 4.36
N ALA A 195 17.85 -17.15 5.41
CA ALA A 195 19.16 -17.80 5.41
C ALA A 195 19.04 -19.33 5.28
N GLY A 196 19.79 -19.89 4.33
CA GLY A 196 19.77 -21.34 4.06
C GLY A 196 18.52 -21.86 3.34
N ALA A 197 17.61 -20.97 2.92
CA ALA A 197 16.46 -21.39 2.13
C ALA A 197 16.87 -21.80 0.72
N GLU A 198 16.35 -22.92 0.25
CA GLU A 198 16.70 -23.45 -1.06
C GLU A 198 16.03 -22.72 -2.24
N ASN A 199 14.90 -22.03 -1.97
CA ASN A 199 14.12 -21.35 -2.99
C ASN A 199 13.21 -20.28 -2.37
N GLN A 200 12.63 -19.41 -3.22
CA GLN A 200 11.72 -18.33 -2.82
C GLN A 200 10.55 -18.83 -1.97
N LEU A 201 10.02 -19.99 -2.29
CA LEU A 201 8.89 -20.56 -1.57
C LEU A 201 9.24 -20.87 -0.12
N THR A 202 10.40 -21.47 0.12
CA THR A 202 10.90 -21.77 1.48
C THR A 202 11.06 -20.46 2.26
N ILE A 203 11.53 -19.39 1.63
CA ILE A 203 11.59 -18.06 2.26
C ILE A 203 10.18 -17.57 2.67
N VAL A 204 9.21 -17.69 1.77
CA VAL A 204 7.81 -17.29 2.05
C VAL A 204 7.25 -18.11 3.22
N GLN A 205 7.47 -19.42 3.24
CA GLN A 205 7.01 -20.30 4.32
C GLN A 205 7.65 -19.94 5.67
N ASN A 206 8.96 -19.70 5.70
CA ASN A 206 9.67 -19.36 6.93
C ASN A 206 9.16 -18.03 7.50
N ILE A 207 9.04 -16.99 6.64
CA ILE A 207 8.54 -15.68 7.03
C ILE A 207 7.08 -15.76 7.48
N TYR A 208 6.23 -16.45 6.73
CA TYR A 208 4.83 -16.69 7.10
C TYR A 208 4.72 -17.34 8.48
N THR A 209 5.38 -18.48 8.67
CA THR A 209 5.34 -19.25 9.93
C THR A 209 5.80 -18.39 11.11
N TYR A 210 6.86 -17.59 10.91
CA TYR A 210 7.33 -16.68 11.93
C TYR A 210 6.29 -15.59 12.26
N VAL A 211 5.74 -14.93 11.25
CA VAL A 211 4.75 -13.85 11.46
C VAL A 211 3.52 -14.37 12.21
N VAL A 212 2.97 -15.51 11.79
CA VAL A 212 1.78 -16.12 12.42
C VAL A 212 2.04 -16.58 13.85
N SER A 213 3.24 -17.09 14.16
CA SER A 213 3.59 -17.56 15.49
C SER A 213 4.04 -16.45 16.44
N HIS A 214 4.63 -15.39 15.89
CA HIS A 214 5.22 -14.30 16.68
C HIS A 214 4.22 -13.17 16.99
N ILE A 215 3.35 -12.82 16.04
CA ILE A 215 2.38 -11.75 16.20
C ILE A 215 1.05 -12.31 16.68
N THR A 216 0.51 -11.72 17.75
CA THR A 216 -0.82 -12.01 18.28
C THR A 216 -1.79 -10.92 17.84
N TYR A 217 -3.02 -11.29 17.47
CA TYR A 217 -4.02 -10.31 17.04
C TYR A 217 -4.42 -9.35 18.15
N ASP A 218 -4.30 -8.05 17.89
CA ASP A 218 -4.60 -6.98 18.84
C ASP A 218 -6.06 -6.52 18.66
N THR A 219 -6.97 -7.17 19.37
CA THR A 219 -8.41 -6.84 19.34
C THR A 219 -8.69 -5.43 19.87
N GLN A 220 -7.91 -4.96 20.86
CA GLN A 220 -8.09 -3.61 21.39
C GLN A 220 -7.74 -2.57 20.33
N LYS A 221 -6.58 -2.72 19.67
CA LYS A 221 -6.18 -1.85 18.56
C LYS A 221 -7.18 -1.91 17.41
N ALA A 222 -7.66 -3.09 17.03
CA ALA A 222 -8.65 -3.24 15.96
C ALA A 222 -9.95 -2.45 16.22
N ASN A 223 -10.36 -2.33 17.48
CA ASN A 223 -11.55 -1.60 17.88
C ASN A 223 -11.34 -0.08 18.04
N THR A 224 -10.09 0.38 18.14
CA THR A 224 -9.77 1.78 18.48
C THR A 224 -8.96 2.51 17.41
N VAL A 225 -8.39 1.78 16.45
CA VAL A 225 -7.58 2.38 15.38
C VAL A 225 -8.42 3.32 14.52
N THR A 226 -7.84 4.48 14.20
CA THR A 226 -8.50 5.53 13.43
C THR A 226 -7.99 5.58 11.99
N SER A 227 -8.72 6.26 11.12
CA SER A 227 -8.29 6.57 9.76
C SER A 227 -6.92 7.27 9.76
N GLY A 228 -6.08 6.94 8.77
CA GLY A 228 -4.71 7.47 8.67
C GLY A 228 -3.67 6.68 9.45
N TYR A 229 -4.04 5.58 10.11
CA TYR A 229 -3.07 4.71 10.76
C TYR A 229 -2.06 4.15 9.75
N LEU A 230 -0.78 4.25 10.09
CA LEU A 230 0.33 3.68 9.33
C LEU A 230 1.08 2.65 10.18
N PRO A 231 1.30 1.43 9.67
CA PRO A 231 2.07 0.41 10.37
C PRO A 231 3.52 0.83 10.57
N VAL A 232 4.06 0.61 11.78
CA VAL A 232 5.49 0.77 12.07
C VAL A 232 6.06 -0.62 12.30
N VAL A 233 6.65 -1.21 11.25
CA VAL A 233 7.00 -2.63 11.20
C VAL A 233 7.91 -3.10 12.35
N ASP A 234 8.89 -2.29 12.77
CA ASP A 234 9.78 -2.64 13.87
C ASP A 234 9.07 -2.60 15.23
N ASN A 235 8.11 -1.68 15.43
CA ASN A 235 7.30 -1.65 16.65
C ASN A 235 6.36 -2.87 16.73
N ILE A 236 5.79 -3.28 15.59
CA ILE A 236 4.94 -4.46 15.52
C ILE A 236 5.76 -5.71 15.79
N LEU A 237 6.94 -5.83 15.19
CA LEU A 237 7.87 -6.93 15.43
C LEU A 237 8.27 -7.02 16.91
N SER A 238 8.63 -5.91 17.54
CA SER A 238 9.09 -5.88 18.93
C SER A 238 7.97 -6.14 19.94
N SER A 239 6.76 -5.65 19.67
CA SER A 239 5.60 -5.85 20.56
C SER A 239 4.96 -7.23 20.42
N GLY A 240 5.14 -7.90 19.29
CA GLY A 240 4.46 -9.15 18.95
C GLY A 240 2.94 -9.01 18.89
N LYS A 241 2.40 -7.81 18.62
CA LYS A 241 0.96 -7.54 18.54
C LYS A 241 0.62 -6.68 17.33
N GLY A 242 -0.50 -6.99 16.67
CA GLY A 242 -0.95 -6.23 15.52
C GLY A 242 -2.34 -6.59 15.01
N ILE A 243 -2.87 -5.75 14.12
CA ILE A 243 -4.12 -5.99 13.36
C ILE A 243 -3.76 -6.53 11.97
N CYS A 244 -4.76 -6.88 11.15
CA CYS A 244 -4.53 -7.40 9.80
C CYS A 244 -3.54 -6.57 8.96
N PHE A 245 -3.64 -5.25 9.06
CA PHE A 245 -2.76 -4.34 8.35
C PHE A 245 -1.30 -4.42 8.84
N ASP A 246 -1.09 -4.63 10.13
CA ASP A 246 0.24 -4.81 10.73
C ASP A 246 0.91 -6.12 10.28
N TYR A 247 0.14 -7.23 10.28
CA TYR A 247 0.61 -8.51 9.76
C TYR A 247 1.06 -8.40 8.31
N ALA A 248 0.20 -7.80 7.47
CA ALA A 248 0.47 -7.62 6.05
C ALA A 248 1.72 -6.74 5.83
N ALA A 249 1.87 -5.65 6.59
CA ALA A 249 2.99 -4.73 6.47
C ALA A 249 4.33 -5.38 6.87
N VAL A 250 4.38 -6.09 8.01
CA VAL A 250 5.60 -6.80 8.48
C VAL A 250 6.00 -7.88 7.48
N MET A 251 5.02 -8.68 7.02
CA MET A 251 5.30 -9.72 6.06
C MET A 251 5.78 -9.18 4.71
N ALA A 252 5.12 -8.14 4.17
CA ALA A 252 5.54 -7.50 2.95
C ALA A 252 6.95 -6.88 3.07
N ALA A 253 7.27 -6.25 4.22
CA ALA A 253 8.60 -5.71 4.46
C ALA A 253 9.67 -6.80 4.44
N MET A 254 9.46 -7.91 5.14
CA MET A 254 10.39 -9.05 5.15
C MET A 254 10.59 -9.65 3.75
N LEU A 255 9.52 -9.85 2.98
CA LEU A 255 9.59 -10.46 1.65
C LEU A 255 10.21 -9.55 0.61
N ARG A 256 9.83 -8.25 0.56
CA ARG A 256 10.42 -7.26 -0.37
C ARG A 256 11.93 -7.16 -0.19
N THR A 257 12.40 -7.23 1.05
CA THR A 257 13.84 -7.18 1.36
C THR A 257 14.59 -8.46 0.97
N GLN A 258 13.87 -9.53 0.66
CA GLN A 258 14.42 -10.75 0.03
C GLN A 258 14.22 -10.78 -1.49
N ASN A 259 13.95 -9.61 -2.10
CA ASN A 259 13.69 -9.45 -3.53
C ASN A 259 12.50 -10.28 -4.04
N ILE A 260 11.53 -10.56 -3.16
CA ILE A 260 10.26 -11.22 -3.51
C ILE A 260 9.19 -10.13 -3.64
N PRO A 261 8.72 -9.84 -4.88
CA PRO A 261 7.70 -8.81 -5.08
C PRO A 261 6.44 -9.15 -4.29
N THR A 262 6.02 -8.23 -3.43
CA THR A 262 4.92 -8.47 -2.49
C THR A 262 3.96 -7.29 -2.49
N ARG A 263 2.70 -7.53 -2.86
CA ARG A 263 1.60 -6.58 -2.72
C ARG A 263 1.07 -6.61 -1.30
N LEU A 264 0.90 -5.45 -0.71
CA LEU A 264 -0.02 -5.28 0.40
C LEU A 264 -1.36 -4.88 -0.21
N GLU A 265 -2.37 -5.71 -0.03
CA GLU A 265 -3.69 -5.52 -0.58
C GLU A 265 -4.68 -5.15 0.52
N VAL A 266 -5.58 -4.22 0.21
CA VAL A 266 -6.63 -3.77 1.11
C VAL A 266 -7.97 -3.82 0.38
N GLY A 267 -8.99 -4.33 1.06
CA GLY A 267 -10.31 -4.50 0.45
C GLY A 267 -11.28 -5.14 1.39
N TYR A 268 -12.13 -6.00 0.87
CA TYR A 268 -13.17 -6.67 1.66
C TYR A 268 -12.97 -8.17 1.61
N ALA A 269 -12.93 -8.79 2.78
CA ALA A 269 -13.09 -10.23 2.92
C ALA A 269 -14.58 -10.61 2.88
N SER A 270 -14.89 -11.90 2.74
CA SER A 270 -16.26 -12.41 2.75
C SER A 270 -17.04 -11.90 3.97
N GLY A 271 -18.31 -11.55 3.76
CA GLY A 271 -19.13 -10.89 4.79
C GLY A 271 -18.95 -9.37 4.88
N GLY A 272 -18.21 -8.75 3.93
CA GLY A 272 -18.03 -7.30 3.88
C GLY A 272 -17.06 -6.75 4.92
N ILE A 273 -16.21 -7.59 5.50
CA ILE A 273 -15.20 -7.19 6.49
C ILE A 273 -14.05 -6.50 5.78
N TYR A 274 -13.80 -5.23 6.13
CA TYR A 274 -12.64 -4.50 5.62
C TYR A 274 -11.35 -5.11 6.18
N HIS A 275 -10.42 -5.47 5.28
CA HIS A 275 -9.31 -6.32 5.63
C HIS A 275 -8.06 -5.98 4.80
N ALA A 276 -6.90 -6.36 5.31
CA ALA A 276 -5.63 -6.26 4.62
C ALA A 276 -4.93 -7.62 4.59
N TRP A 277 -4.32 -7.95 3.45
CA TRP A 277 -3.58 -9.20 3.22
C TRP A 277 -2.42 -8.95 2.28
N VAL A 278 -1.66 -9.98 1.95
CA VAL A 278 -0.56 -9.89 0.98
C VAL A 278 -0.73 -10.90 -0.14
N SER A 279 -0.23 -10.53 -1.33
CA SER A 279 0.01 -11.42 -2.46
C SER A 279 1.48 -11.39 -2.81
N VAL A 280 2.06 -12.53 -3.16
CA VAL A 280 3.48 -12.66 -3.48
C VAL A 280 3.67 -13.08 -4.94
N TYR A 281 4.74 -12.61 -5.56
CA TYR A 281 5.13 -13.08 -6.88
C TYR A 281 6.27 -14.09 -6.74
N LEU A 282 6.04 -15.29 -7.25
CA LEU A 282 7.04 -16.33 -7.35
C LEU A 282 7.40 -16.55 -8.83
N GLU A 283 8.68 -16.64 -9.15
CA GLU A 283 9.15 -16.68 -10.54
C GLU A 283 8.54 -17.81 -11.38
N GLN A 284 8.25 -18.92 -10.76
CA GLN A 284 7.70 -20.10 -11.46
C GLN A 284 6.17 -20.12 -11.51
N GLN A 285 5.48 -19.44 -10.58
CA GLN A 285 4.02 -19.47 -10.42
C GLN A 285 3.33 -18.16 -10.81
N GLY A 286 4.10 -17.06 -10.93
CA GLY A 286 3.53 -15.72 -11.08
C GLY A 286 2.96 -15.17 -9.79
N TRP A 287 1.93 -14.33 -9.88
CA TRP A 287 1.23 -13.80 -8.71
C TRP A 287 0.41 -14.87 -8.03
N VAL A 288 0.74 -15.07 -6.79
CA VAL A 288 0.00 -15.94 -5.90
C VAL A 288 -0.81 -15.06 -4.96
N ASN A 289 -2.12 -15.07 -5.17
CA ASN A 289 -3.07 -14.24 -4.42
C ASN A 289 -3.35 -14.85 -3.05
N GLY A 290 -3.13 -14.04 -2.01
CA GLY A 290 -3.10 -14.53 -0.66
C GLY A 290 -1.84 -15.35 -0.38
N ILE A 291 -1.52 -15.56 0.88
CA ILE A 291 -0.31 -16.28 1.24
C ILE A 291 -0.53 -17.77 1.15
N ILE A 292 0.47 -18.45 0.60
CA ILE A 292 0.41 -19.88 0.36
C ILE A 292 1.12 -20.64 1.48
N TYR A 293 0.44 -21.64 1.97
CA TYR A 293 1.02 -22.72 2.73
C TYR A 293 1.11 -23.97 1.86
N PHE A 294 2.26 -24.61 1.84
CA PHE A 294 2.46 -25.92 1.21
C PHE A 294 2.52 -26.99 2.29
N ASP A 295 1.52 -27.87 2.33
CA ASP A 295 1.42 -28.94 3.32
C ASP A 295 2.23 -30.20 2.94
N GLY A 296 3.15 -30.08 1.97
CA GLY A 296 3.90 -31.18 1.40
C GLY A 296 3.23 -31.86 0.20
N LYS A 297 1.97 -31.53 -0.10
CA LYS A 297 1.18 -32.09 -1.22
C LYS A 297 0.41 -31.03 -2.00
N THR A 298 -0.17 -30.05 -1.32
CA THR A 298 -1.04 -29.05 -1.91
C THR A 298 -0.73 -27.65 -1.38
N TRP A 299 -0.99 -26.66 -2.21
CA TRP A 299 -0.91 -25.25 -1.86
C TRP A 299 -2.22 -24.80 -1.21
N LYS A 300 -2.13 -24.16 -0.05
CA LYS A 300 -3.28 -23.55 0.61
C LYS A 300 -3.08 -22.06 0.71
N LEU A 301 -4.08 -21.30 0.30
CA LEU A 301 -4.14 -19.87 0.54
C LEU A 301 -4.24 -19.64 2.05
N MET A 302 -3.42 -18.75 2.62
CA MET A 302 -3.41 -18.50 4.06
C MET A 302 -3.25 -17.03 4.35
N ASP A 303 -4.30 -16.45 4.94
CA ASP A 303 -4.24 -15.14 5.52
C ASP A 303 -3.60 -15.24 6.92
N PRO A 304 -2.44 -14.60 7.17
CA PRO A 304 -1.72 -14.75 8.42
C PRO A 304 -2.52 -14.25 9.64
N THR A 305 -3.41 -13.27 9.44
CA THR A 305 -4.27 -12.75 10.50
C THR A 305 -5.27 -13.79 10.97
N PHE A 306 -5.97 -14.42 10.05
CA PHE A 306 -6.92 -15.49 10.38
C PHE A 306 -6.20 -16.73 10.93
N ALA A 307 -5.05 -17.10 10.36
CA ALA A 307 -4.28 -18.23 10.85
C ALA A 307 -3.79 -18.03 12.29
N SER A 308 -3.36 -16.83 12.67
CA SER A 308 -2.92 -16.53 14.04
C SER A 308 -4.06 -16.52 15.06
N SER A 309 -5.22 -16.00 14.67
CA SER A 309 -6.38 -15.87 15.56
C SER A 309 -7.13 -17.19 15.80
N ALA A 310 -7.02 -18.14 14.88
CA ALA A 310 -7.85 -19.35 14.86
C ALA A 310 -7.22 -20.58 15.46
N ARG A 311 -5.92 -20.57 15.75
CA ARG A 311 -5.16 -21.74 16.19
C ARG A 311 -5.74 -23.06 15.63
N SER A 312 -5.76 -23.14 14.28
CA SER A 312 -6.06 -24.38 13.54
C SER A 312 -7.50 -24.94 13.55
N SER A 313 -8.54 -24.12 13.48
CA SER A 313 -9.82 -24.70 13.12
C SER A 313 -9.88 -24.98 11.61
N ASP A 314 -10.25 -26.20 11.21
CA ASP A 314 -10.37 -26.62 9.80
C ASP A 314 -11.30 -25.71 8.99
N SER A 315 -12.33 -25.11 9.62
CA SER A 315 -13.28 -24.19 9.00
C SER A 315 -12.61 -22.88 8.57
N ILE A 316 -11.70 -22.34 9.40
CA ILE A 316 -10.98 -21.10 9.07
C ILE A 316 -9.93 -21.36 7.99
N MET A 317 -9.25 -22.49 8.05
CA MET A 317 -8.30 -22.90 7.01
C MET A 317 -8.98 -23.08 5.65
N LYS A 318 -10.21 -23.60 5.63
CA LYS A 318 -11.05 -23.69 4.43
C LYS A 318 -11.52 -22.31 3.92
N PHE A 319 -11.85 -21.39 4.81
CA PHE A 319 -12.23 -20.02 4.47
C PHE A 319 -11.08 -19.26 3.82
N ILE A 320 -9.90 -19.31 4.43
CA ILE A 320 -8.68 -18.65 3.92
C ILE A 320 -8.29 -19.21 2.56
N GLY A 321 -8.40 -20.52 2.34
CA GLY A 321 -8.00 -21.22 1.13
C GLY A 321 -8.78 -20.89 -0.14
N ASN A 322 -9.83 -20.06 -0.05
CA ASN A 322 -10.62 -19.66 -1.21
C ASN A 322 -10.38 -18.19 -1.55
N GLY A 323 -9.49 -17.92 -2.52
CA GLY A 323 -9.20 -16.56 -3.00
C GLY A 323 -10.41 -15.77 -3.51
N SER A 324 -11.55 -16.43 -3.80
CA SER A 324 -12.79 -15.77 -4.17
C SER A 324 -13.48 -15.03 -3.01
N ASN A 325 -13.03 -15.26 -1.78
CA ASN A 325 -13.55 -14.58 -0.58
C ASN A 325 -13.01 -13.15 -0.39
N TYR A 326 -12.10 -12.70 -1.26
CA TYR A 326 -11.46 -11.40 -1.15
C TYR A 326 -11.76 -10.52 -2.38
N SER A 327 -12.11 -9.26 -2.13
CA SER A 327 -12.30 -8.24 -3.15
C SER A 327 -11.34 -7.09 -2.91
N THR A 328 -10.28 -7.02 -3.70
CA THR A 328 -9.24 -5.99 -3.57
C THR A 328 -9.77 -4.62 -4.00
N LYS A 329 -9.55 -3.61 -3.16
CA LYS A 329 -9.85 -2.20 -3.42
C LYS A 329 -8.59 -1.41 -3.74
N TYR A 330 -7.53 -1.64 -2.97
CA TYR A 330 -6.24 -0.96 -3.11
C TYR A 330 -5.08 -1.95 -3.09
N VAL A 331 -4.02 -1.61 -3.82
CA VAL A 331 -2.78 -2.40 -3.91
C VAL A 331 -1.58 -1.47 -3.68
N TYR A 332 -0.74 -1.81 -2.70
CA TYR A 332 0.42 -1.02 -2.31
C TYR A 332 1.72 -1.80 -2.39
#